data_8fcbd2d011ef80c5a2fe31ee4c0135ae
#
_entry.id   8fcbd2d011ef80c5a2fe31ee4c0135ae
#
_cell.length_a   1.000
_cell.length_b   1.000
_cell.length_c   1.000
_cell.angle_alpha   90.00
_cell.angle_beta   90.00
_cell.angle_gamma   90.00
#
_symmetry.space_group_name_H-M   'P 1'
#
loop_
_entity.id
_entity.type
_entity.pdbx_description
1 polymer ?
#
loop_
_entity_poly.entity_id
_entity_poly.type
_entity_poly.pdbx_seq_one_letter_code
_entity_poly.pdbx_strand_id
1 'polypeptide(L)'
;MKIVVVDIGNTETSIGIGNYEKWESFRFTTRTATTSDEWLMMFSSTLPESLRGKKLGSIVCSVVPQVNSDLIQALYDYLGLEPILLGPGIKTGLSVAIDNPKELGSDRIANAVGGVAKVESPVIIVDTGTATTVDVVNDKNEYIGGMISPGVKISHDALIENTASLKSVDFLPPDKVIGKNTYDAIQSGIIFGHTSLIEGLIERTIQELGQEPAIIVTGGIGGLISKHLNFDVIYDENLTLDGLAKIYQINS
;
A
#
# COMPACT_ATOMS: atom_id res chain seq x y z
N MET A 1 -1.00 21.54 -5.99
CA MET A 1 -2.03 21.30 -7.04
C MET A 1 -2.85 20.11 -6.58
N LYS A 2 -4.19 20.18 -6.66
CA LYS A 2 -5.02 18.99 -6.37
C LYS A 2 -4.93 18.01 -7.53
N ILE A 3 -4.91 16.72 -7.20
CA ILE A 3 -4.96 15.61 -8.16
C ILE A 3 -5.90 14.53 -7.64
N VAL A 4 -6.34 13.64 -8.52
CA VAL A 4 -7.02 12.39 -8.17
C VAL A 4 -6.03 11.24 -8.31
N VAL A 5 -5.93 10.44 -7.27
CA VAL A 5 -5.07 9.25 -7.22
C VAL A 5 -5.93 8.03 -7.02
N VAL A 6 -5.71 6.98 -7.79
CA VAL A 6 -6.39 5.70 -7.61
C VAL A 6 -5.34 4.61 -7.45
N ASP A 7 -5.43 3.87 -6.37
CA ASP A 7 -4.61 2.69 -6.11
C ASP A 7 -5.51 1.45 -6.06
N ILE A 8 -5.24 0.48 -6.94
CA ILE A 8 -6.04 -0.74 -7.09
C ILE A 8 -5.21 -1.94 -6.65
N GLY A 9 -5.40 -2.32 -5.39
CA GLY A 9 -4.91 -3.57 -4.85
C GLY A 9 -5.84 -4.77 -5.18
N ASN A 10 -5.37 -5.98 -4.90
CA ASN A 10 -6.16 -7.19 -5.13
C ASN A 10 -7.45 -7.26 -4.30
N THR A 11 -7.47 -6.67 -3.11
CA THR A 11 -8.60 -6.74 -2.17
C THR A 11 -9.30 -5.40 -2.01
N GLU A 12 -8.55 -4.30 -2.05
CA GLU A 12 -9.04 -2.95 -1.79
C GLU A 12 -8.61 -1.99 -2.89
N THR A 13 -9.51 -1.09 -3.26
CA THR A 13 -9.25 0.05 -4.13
C THR A 13 -9.37 1.32 -3.32
N SER A 14 -8.32 2.14 -3.34
CA SER A 14 -8.28 3.44 -2.68
C SER A 14 -8.37 4.56 -3.70
N ILE A 15 -9.26 5.52 -3.47
CA ILE A 15 -9.41 6.74 -4.26
C ILE A 15 -9.05 7.92 -3.36
N GLY A 16 -8.02 8.66 -3.71
CA GLY A 16 -7.60 9.86 -3.01
C GLY A 16 -7.81 11.12 -3.86
N ILE A 17 -8.30 12.18 -3.24
CA ILE A 17 -8.29 13.52 -3.80
C ILE A 17 -7.56 14.46 -2.87
N GLY A 18 -6.57 15.17 -3.36
CA GLY A 18 -5.80 16.05 -2.49
C GLY A 18 -4.50 16.55 -3.11
N ASN A 19 -3.61 16.83 -2.22
CA ASN A 19 -2.21 17.15 -2.49
C ASN A 19 -1.36 16.50 -1.40
N TYR A 20 -0.03 16.65 -1.46
CA TYR A 20 0.89 16.08 -0.47
C TYR A 20 0.65 16.48 0.99
N GLU A 21 -0.13 17.52 1.24
CA GLU A 21 -0.37 18.00 2.60
C GLU A 21 -1.64 17.42 3.20
N LYS A 22 -2.61 17.11 2.35
CA LYS A 22 -3.92 16.66 2.81
C LYS A 22 -4.63 15.81 1.75
N TRP A 23 -5.05 14.63 2.18
CA TRP A 23 -5.87 13.71 1.40
C TRP A 23 -7.28 13.60 1.98
N GLU A 24 -8.25 13.58 1.09
CA GLU A 24 -9.57 13.01 1.32
C GLU A 24 -9.58 11.68 0.57
N SER A 25 -9.70 10.57 1.27
CA SER A 25 -9.58 9.23 0.69
C SER A 25 -10.80 8.37 0.97
N PHE A 26 -11.13 7.53 0.01
CA PHE A 26 -12.24 6.59 0.04
C PHE A 26 -11.72 5.20 -0.31
N ARG A 27 -12.25 4.18 0.36
CA ARG A 27 -11.83 2.79 0.16
C ARG A 27 -13.00 1.93 -0.24
N PHE A 28 -12.77 1.07 -1.22
CA PHE A 28 -13.76 0.14 -1.78
C PHE A 28 -13.15 -1.24 -1.89
N THR A 29 -13.99 -2.26 -1.78
CA THR A 29 -13.56 -3.62 -2.13
C THR A 29 -13.30 -3.70 -3.62
N THR A 30 -12.14 -4.21 -4.02
CA THR A 30 -11.81 -4.43 -5.43
C THR A 30 -12.68 -5.53 -6.00
N ARG A 31 -13.32 -5.25 -7.14
CA ARG A 31 -14.12 -6.20 -7.91
C ARG A 31 -13.58 -6.22 -9.34
N THR A 32 -13.18 -7.39 -9.81
CA THR A 32 -12.56 -7.55 -11.13
C THR A 32 -13.53 -7.40 -12.31
N ALA A 33 -14.84 -7.44 -12.06
CA ALA A 33 -15.90 -7.30 -13.06
C ALA A 33 -16.60 -5.93 -13.01
N THR A 34 -15.96 -4.90 -12.43
CA THR A 34 -16.52 -3.55 -12.36
C THR A 34 -16.45 -2.87 -13.73
N THR A 35 -17.60 -2.44 -14.24
CA THR A 35 -17.74 -1.74 -15.52
C THR A 35 -17.35 -0.27 -15.43
N SER A 36 -17.12 0.40 -16.57
CA SER A 36 -16.86 1.84 -16.61
C SER A 36 -17.99 2.68 -16.00
N ASP A 37 -19.25 2.27 -16.19
CA ASP A 37 -20.42 2.95 -15.61
C ASP A 37 -20.44 2.81 -14.08
N GLU A 38 -20.12 1.64 -13.52
CA GLU A 38 -20.01 1.44 -12.06
C GLU A 38 -18.86 2.27 -11.47
N TRP A 39 -17.71 2.34 -12.15
CA TRP A 39 -16.62 3.24 -11.75
C TRP A 39 -17.04 4.70 -11.77
N LEU A 40 -17.76 5.12 -12.83
CA LEU A 40 -18.26 6.50 -12.93
C LEU A 40 -19.25 6.84 -11.81
N MET A 41 -20.10 5.89 -11.40
CA MET A 41 -20.99 6.04 -10.23
C MET A 41 -20.17 6.18 -8.93
N MET A 42 -19.12 5.39 -8.74
CA MET A 42 -18.22 5.51 -7.58
C MET A 42 -17.56 6.89 -7.55
N PHE A 43 -17.01 7.38 -8.66
CA PHE A 43 -16.43 8.72 -8.74
C PHE A 43 -17.45 9.81 -8.47
N SER A 44 -18.66 9.67 -8.99
CA SER A 44 -19.75 10.64 -8.78
C SER A 44 -20.21 10.71 -7.32
N SER A 45 -20.03 9.61 -6.56
CA SER A 45 -20.38 9.57 -5.13
C SER A 45 -19.25 10.00 -4.19
N THR A 46 -18.00 9.96 -4.65
CA THR A 46 -16.81 10.22 -3.82
C THR A 46 -16.11 11.53 -4.16
N LEU A 47 -16.06 11.86 -5.44
CA LEU A 47 -15.36 13.06 -5.89
C LEU A 47 -16.35 14.25 -5.95
N PRO A 48 -15.92 15.47 -5.55
CA PRO A 48 -16.75 16.66 -5.65
C PRO A 48 -17.22 16.91 -7.09
N GLU A 49 -18.52 17.13 -7.29
CA GLU A 49 -19.10 17.45 -8.62
C GLU A 49 -18.41 18.65 -9.28
N SER A 50 -17.88 19.57 -8.48
CA SER A 50 -17.11 20.73 -8.98
C SER A 50 -15.84 20.35 -9.75
N LEU A 51 -15.39 19.10 -9.69
CA LEU A 51 -14.22 18.61 -10.42
C LEU A 51 -14.56 18.01 -11.79
N ARG A 52 -15.84 17.74 -12.02
CA ARG A 52 -16.29 17.11 -13.26
C ARG A 52 -15.95 17.96 -14.49
N GLY A 53 -15.26 17.38 -15.45
CA GLY A 53 -14.81 18.05 -16.67
C GLY A 53 -13.76 19.16 -16.48
N LYS A 54 -13.14 19.26 -15.29
CA LYS A 54 -12.16 20.34 -15.00
C LYS A 54 -10.75 20.08 -15.54
N LYS A 55 -10.54 18.96 -16.26
CA LYS A 55 -9.21 18.56 -16.74
C LYS A 55 -8.21 18.48 -15.61
N LEU A 56 -8.64 17.90 -14.49
CA LEU A 56 -7.80 17.68 -13.32
C LEU A 56 -6.89 16.49 -13.59
N GLY A 57 -5.61 16.63 -13.23
CA GLY A 57 -4.66 15.55 -13.35
C GLY A 57 -5.02 14.36 -12.46
N SER A 58 -4.73 13.16 -12.97
CA SER A 58 -4.95 11.93 -12.23
C SER A 58 -3.87 10.88 -12.56
N ILE A 59 -3.62 10.01 -11.58
CA ILE A 59 -2.71 8.88 -11.71
C ILE A 59 -3.33 7.64 -11.12
N VAL A 60 -3.13 6.52 -11.79
CA VAL A 60 -3.63 5.20 -11.41
C VAL A 60 -2.45 4.27 -11.17
N CYS A 61 -2.43 3.63 -10.01
CA CYS A 61 -1.65 2.45 -9.71
C CYS A 61 -2.57 1.23 -9.73
N SER A 62 -2.17 0.14 -10.36
CA SER A 62 -3.00 -1.07 -10.39
C SER A 62 -2.15 -2.33 -10.46
N VAL A 63 -2.48 -3.27 -9.58
CA VAL A 63 -2.00 -4.66 -9.63
C VAL A 63 -3.09 -5.62 -10.12
N VAL A 64 -4.21 -5.07 -10.66
CA VAL A 64 -5.36 -5.81 -11.20
C VAL A 64 -5.63 -5.35 -12.64
N PRO A 65 -4.88 -5.82 -13.64
CA PRO A 65 -4.97 -5.34 -15.02
C PRO A 65 -6.35 -5.41 -15.65
N GLN A 66 -7.20 -6.34 -15.19
CA GLN A 66 -8.54 -6.58 -15.73
C GLN A 66 -9.47 -5.37 -15.61
N VAL A 67 -9.28 -4.50 -14.63
CA VAL A 67 -10.15 -3.32 -14.41
C VAL A 67 -9.60 -2.04 -15.01
N ASN A 68 -8.37 -2.05 -15.54
CA ASN A 68 -7.69 -0.83 -15.93
C ASN A 68 -8.40 -0.05 -17.04
N SER A 69 -8.87 -0.74 -18.09
CA SER A 69 -9.51 -0.08 -19.23
C SER A 69 -10.80 0.65 -18.82
N ASP A 70 -11.66 -0.01 -18.05
CA ASP A 70 -12.93 0.53 -17.60
C ASP A 70 -12.74 1.69 -16.61
N LEU A 71 -11.78 1.55 -15.70
CA LEU A 71 -11.43 2.60 -14.76
C LEU A 71 -10.87 3.85 -15.47
N ILE A 72 -9.93 3.68 -16.40
CA ILE A 72 -9.32 4.78 -17.16
C ILE A 72 -10.38 5.53 -17.94
N GLN A 73 -11.30 4.80 -18.60
CA GLN A 73 -12.41 5.40 -19.32
C GLN A 73 -13.30 6.22 -18.38
N ALA A 74 -13.69 5.66 -17.23
CA ALA A 74 -14.53 6.35 -16.25
C ALA A 74 -13.84 7.61 -15.66
N LEU A 75 -12.54 7.56 -15.39
CA LEU A 75 -11.78 8.72 -14.93
C LEU A 75 -11.72 9.81 -16.01
N TYR A 76 -11.50 9.43 -17.26
CA TYR A 76 -11.53 10.35 -18.38
C TYR A 76 -12.89 11.02 -18.51
N ASP A 77 -13.98 10.24 -18.48
CA ASP A 77 -15.34 10.74 -18.58
C ASP A 77 -15.72 11.69 -17.43
N TYR A 78 -15.19 11.42 -16.23
CA TYR A 78 -15.44 12.25 -15.06
C TYR A 78 -14.58 13.52 -15.05
N LEU A 79 -13.27 13.39 -15.22
CA LEU A 79 -12.31 14.50 -15.06
C LEU A 79 -12.03 15.29 -16.34
N GLY A 80 -12.25 14.69 -17.53
CA GLY A 80 -11.98 15.31 -18.82
C GLY A 80 -10.49 15.36 -19.19
N LEU A 81 -9.66 14.56 -18.52
CA LEU A 81 -8.23 14.40 -18.81
C LEU A 81 -7.84 12.92 -18.60
N GLU A 82 -7.07 12.39 -19.54
CA GLU A 82 -6.61 11.00 -19.46
C GLU A 82 -5.66 10.81 -18.26
N PRO A 83 -5.92 9.78 -17.40
CA PRO A 83 -5.05 9.50 -16.26
C PRO A 83 -3.71 8.92 -16.70
N ILE A 84 -2.66 9.17 -15.91
CA ILE A 84 -1.41 8.44 -16.05
C ILE A 84 -1.60 7.06 -15.41
N LEU A 85 -1.40 5.98 -16.15
CA LEU A 85 -1.31 4.64 -15.58
C LEU A 85 0.16 4.34 -15.23
N LEU A 86 0.43 4.12 -13.93
CA LEU A 86 1.77 3.78 -13.48
C LEU A 86 2.18 2.40 -14.03
N GLY A 87 3.26 2.39 -14.78
CA GLY A 87 3.78 1.20 -15.43
C GLY A 87 5.08 1.47 -16.19
N PRO A 88 5.51 0.53 -17.03
CA PRO A 88 6.74 0.69 -17.81
C PRO A 88 6.76 1.98 -18.64
N GLY A 89 7.85 2.73 -18.54
CA GLY A 89 8.03 4.00 -19.28
C GLY A 89 7.64 5.26 -18.50
N ILE A 90 6.94 5.14 -17.37
CA ILE A 90 6.65 6.27 -16.49
C ILE A 90 7.89 6.57 -15.63
N LYS A 91 8.29 7.82 -15.57
CA LYS A 91 9.42 8.26 -14.73
C LYS A 91 8.97 8.27 -13.26
N THR A 92 9.68 7.56 -12.42
CA THR A 92 9.39 7.49 -10.98
C THR A 92 10.30 8.37 -10.13
N GLY A 93 11.43 8.80 -10.69
CA GLY A 93 12.49 9.49 -9.94
C GLY A 93 13.31 8.54 -9.04
N LEU A 94 13.02 7.24 -9.07
CA LEU A 94 13.71 6.20 -8.32
C LEU A 94 14.41 5.25 -9.29
N SER A 95 15.67 4.91 -9.00
CA SER A 95 16.39 3.85 -9.71
C SER A 95 15.93 2.49 -9.19
N VAL A 96 15.69 1.52 -10.08
CA VAL A 96 15.27 0.15 -9.72
C VAL A 96 16.42 -0.79 -10.05
N ALA A 97 17.10 -1.28 -9.00
CA ALA A 97 18.32 -2.11 -9.08
C ALA A 97 18.04 -3.56 -8.66
N ILE A 98 17.04 -4.19 -9.30
CA ILE A 98 16.69 -5.60 -9.13
C ILE A 98 16.88 -6.35 -10.45
N ASP A 99 16.94 -7.67 -10.41
CA ASP A 99 17.21 -8.53 -11.58
C ASP A 99 16.17 -8.32 -12.69
N ASN A 100 14.89 -8.21 -12.36
CA ASN A 100 13.82 -7.98 -13.32
C ASN A 100 12.89 -6.83 -12.88
N PRO A 101 13.20 -5.58 -13.25
CA PRO A 101 12.38 -4.42 -12.89
C PRO A 101 10.91 -4.49 -13.35
N LYS A 102 10.59 -5.31 -14.36
CA LYS A 102 9.21 -5.46 -14.86
C LYS A 102 8.31 -6.28 -13.93
N GLU A 103 8.88 -7.04 -13.00
CA GLU A 103 8.14 -7.82 -12.02
C GLU A 103 7.80 -7.02 -10.76
N LEU A 104 8.37 -5.83 -10.61
CA LEU A 104 8.09 -4.97 -9.46
C LEU A 104 6.66 -4.39 -9.56
N GLY A 105 5.85 -4.68 -8.56
CA GLY A 105 4.49 -4.15 -8.45
C GLY A 105 4.48 -2.62 -8.41
N SER A 106 3.51 -2.02 -9.08
CA SER A 106 3.38 -0.57 -9.15
C SER A 106 3.11 0.07 -7.78
N ASP A 107 2.39 -0.62 -6.90
CA ASP A 107 2.16 -0.27 -5.50
C ASP A 107 3.47 -0.16 -4.70
N ARG A 108 4.38 -1.13 -4.85
CA ARG A 108 5.68 -1.13 -4.19
C ARG A 108 6.57 0.01 -4.69
N ILE A 109 6.52 0.31 -6.00
CA ILE A 109 7.21 1.48 -6.57
C ILE A 109 6.64 2.76 -5.95
N ALA A 110 5.32 2.90 -5.90
CA ALA A 110 4.68 4.08 -5.33
C ALA A 110 5.06 4.26 -3.85
N ASN A 111 5.03 3.19 -3.05
CA ASN A 111 5.46 3.19 -1.65
C ASN A 111 6.92 3.62 -1.51
N ALA A 112 7.82 3.09 -2.33
CA ALA A 112 9.24 3.44 -2.31
C ALA A 112 9.46 4.92 -2.65
N VAL A 113 8.79 5.46 -3.67
CA VAL A 113 8.84 6.89 -4.02
C VAL A 113 8.28 7.75 -2.90
N GLY A 114 7.17 7.34 -2.27
CA GLY A 114 6.62 8.00 -1.09
C GLY A 114 7.61 8.04 0.07
N GLY A 115 8.29 6.92 0.32
CA GLY A 115 9.28 6.78 1.38
C GLY A 115 10.45 7.73 1.21
N VAL A 116 11.12 7.71 0.07
CA VAL A 116 12.28 8.60 -0.20
C VAL A 116 11.90 10.08 -0.31
N ALA A 117 10.63 10.39 -0.52
CA ALA A 117 10.16 11.76 -0.49
C ALA A 117 9.96 12.31 0.94
N LYS A 118 9.86 11.42 1.96
CA LYS A 118 9.60 11.78 3.36
C LYS A 118 10.82 11.73 4.25
N VAL A 119 11.73 10.81 3.99
CA VAL A 119 12.92 10.59 4.82
C VAL A 119 14.17 10.46 3.95
N GLU A 120 15.32 10.70 4.55
CA GLU A 120 16.59 10.42 3.90
C GLU A 120 16.81 8.90 3.81
N SER A 121 17.40 8.45 2.70
CA SER A 121 17.77 7.05 2.48
C SER A 121 19.06 6.70 3.26
N PRO A 122 19.23 5.44 3.68
CA PRO A 122 18.40 4.29 3.31
C PRO A 122 17.07 4.26 4.04
N VAL A 123 16.06 3.66 3.42
CA VAL A 123 14.73 3.49 4.01
C VAL A 123 14.18 2.08 3.80
N ILE A 124 13.58 1.53 4.83
CA ILE A 124 12.76 0.32 4.79
C ILE A 124 11.29 0.74 4.81
N ILE A 125 10.51 0.26 3.87
CA ILE A 125 9.08 0.49 3.81
C ILE A 125 8.35 -0.84 4.09
N VAL A 126 7.53 -0.87 5.12
CA VAL A 126 6.69 -2.01 5.48
C VAL A 126 5.25 -1.70 5.11
N ASP A 127 4.69 -2.41 4.15
CA ASP A 127 3.26 -2.31 3.81
C ASP A 127 2.52 -3.54 4.34
N THR A 128 1.52 -3.29 5.18
CA THR A 128 0.71 -4.32 5.85
C THR A 128 -0.68 -4.41 5.21
N GLY A 129 -0.70 -4.76 3.95
CA GLY A 129 -1.89 -4.95 3.13
C GLY A 129 -2.37 -6.41 3.06
N THR A 130 -2.87 -6.81 1.89
CA THR A 130 -3.24 -8.19 1.56
C THR A 130 -2.06 -9.13 1.73
N ALA A 131 -0.91 -8.77 1.18
CA ALA A 131 0.40 -9.28 1.57
C ALA A 131 1.06 -8.28 2.52
N THR A 132 2.03 -8.73 3.30
CA THR A 132 2.98 -7.84 3.95
C THR A 132 4.23 -7.79 3.11
N THR A 133 4.58 -6.59 2.63
CA THR A 133 5.82 -6.37 1.91
C THR A 133 6.80 -5.57 2.77
N VAL A 134 8.08 -5.83 2.60
CA VAL A 134 9.18 -5.05 3.17
C VAL A 134 10.07 -4.66 2.01
N ASP A 135 10.04 -3.38 1.64
CA ASP A 135 10.75 -2.81 0.51
C ASP A 135 11.96 -2.03 0.97
N VAL A 136 13.06 -2.09 0.23
CA VAL A 136 14.33 -1.49 0.63
C VAL A 136 14.84 -0.55 -0.44
N VAL A 137 15.11 0.70 -0.03
CA VAL A 137 15.83 1.68 -0.83
C VAL A 137 17.16 1.98 -0.14
N ASN A 138 18.26 1.84 -0.86
CA ASN A 138 19.60 2.06 -0.33
C ASN A 138 19.96 3.57 -0.24
N ASP A 139 21.14 3.88 0.29
CA ASP A 139 21.69 5.22 0.46
C ASP A 139 21.92 6.00 -0.84
N LYS A 140 21.86 5.32 -2.00
CA LYS A 140 21.95 5.93 -3.34
C LYS A 140 20.59 6.23 -3.95
N ASN A 141 19.49 6.10 -3.18
CA ASN A 141 18.13 6.18 -3.69
C ASN A 141 17.80 5.12 -4.77
N GLU A 142 18.34 3.91 -4.64
CA GLU A 142 18.03 2.80 -5.51
C GLU A 142 17.13 1.81 -4.78
N TYR A 143 16.01 1.43 -5.37
CA TYR A 143 15.21 0.31 -4.93
C TYR A 143 15.99 -0.98 -5.20
N ILE A 144 16.44 -1.66 -4.15
CA ILE A 144 17.33 -2.82 -4.25
C ILE A 144 16.61 -4.16 -4.06
N GLY A 145 15.33 -4.14 -3.78
CA GLY A 145 14.52 -5.36 -3.57
C GLY A 145 13.69 -5.30 -2.31
N GLY A 146 13.26 -6.48 -1.87
CA GLY A 146 12.46 -6.58 -0.64
C GLY A 146 11.89 -7.98 -0.45
N MET A 147 11.01 -8.13 0.54
CA MET A 147 10.39 -9.39 0.93
C MET A 147 8.89 -9.30 0.81
N ILE A 148 8.25 -10.43 0.52
CA ILE A 148 6.80 -10.58 0.47
C ILE A 148 6.41 -11.76 1.35
N SER A 149 5.50 -11.53 2.27
CA SER A 149 4.92 -12.56 3.14
C SER A 149 3.39 -12.47 3.16
N PRO A 150 2.70 -13.53 3.58
CA PRO A 150 1.25 -13.45 3.76
C PRO A 150 0.90 -12.33 4.73
N GLY A 151 -0.11 -11.51 4.39
CA GLY A 151 -0.62 -10.49 5.31
C GLY A 151 -1.38 -11.10 6.48
N VAL A 152 -1.68 -10.29 7.48
CA VAL A 152 -2.38 -10.70 8.71
C VAL A 152 -3.70 -11.40 8.40
N LYS A 153 -4.51 -10.82 7.51
CA LYS A 153 -5.81 -11.39 7.14
C LYS A 153 -5.67 -12.74 6.44
N ILE A 154 -4.77 -12.87 5.46
CA ILE A 154 -4.53 -14.14 4.77
C ILE A 154 -4.05 -15.21 5.75
N SER A 155 -3.13 -14.87 6.64
CA SER A 155 -2.61 -15.81 7.66
C SER A 155 -3.72 -16.30 8.59
N HIS A 156 -4.59 -15.38 9.05
CA HIS A 156 -5.75 -15.70 9.87
C HIS A 156 -6.74 -16.61 9.12
N ASP A 157 -7.16 -16.19 7.92
CA ASP A 157 -8.16 -16.91 7.14
C ASP A 157 -7.67 -18.32 6.79
N ALA A 158 -6.41 -18.46 6.40
CA ALA A 158 -5.79 -19.77 6.14
C ALA A 158 -5.77 -20.66 7.39
N LEU A 159 -5.52 -20.11 8.59
CA LEU A 159 -5.59 -20.86 9.84
C LEU A 159 -6.99 -21.36 10.11
N ILE A 160 -8.01 -20.51 9.96
CA ILE A 160 -9.41 -20.84 10.25
C ILE A 160 -9.95 -21.85 9.23
N GLU A 161 -9.70 -21.64 7.93
CA GLU A 161 -10.21 -22.50 6.86
C GLU A 161 -9.61 -23.91 6.89
N ASN A 162 -8.37 -24.07 7.36
CA ASN A 162 -7.69 -25.38 7.40
C ASN A 162 -7.77 -26.07 8.75
N THR A 163 -8.64 -25.61 9.67
CA THR A 163 -8.84 -26.25 10.99
C THR A 163 -10.31 -26.47 11.28
N ALA A 164 -10.64 -27.63 11.88
CA ALA A 164 -12.02 -28.06 12.09
C ALA A 164 -12.76 -27.30 13.23
N SER A 165 -12.02 -26.71 14.17
CA SER A 165 -12.59 -26.19 15.42
C SER A 165 -12.23 -24.75 15.76
N LEU A 166 -11.27 -24.15 15.05
CA LEU A 166 -10.88 -22.77 15.29
C LEU A 166 -11.93 -21.82 14.70
N LYS A 167 -12.18 -20.72 15.41
CA LYS A 167 -13.14 -19.70 15.01
C LYS A 167 -12.40 -18.40 14.71
N SER A 168 -12.98 -17.61 13.80
CA SER A 168 -12.48 -16.27 13.49
C SER A 168 -12.40 -15.41 14.75
N VAL A 169 -11.38 -14.56 14.79
CA VAL A 169 -11.13 -13.60 15.86
C VAL A 169 -10.96 -12.19 15.28
N ASP A 170 -11.21 -11.18 16.11
CA ASP A 170 -10.95 -9.80 15.72
C ASP A 170 -9.45 -9.50 15.71
N PHE A 171 -9.00 -8.62 14.80
CA PHE A 171 -7.61 -8.19 14.73
C PHE A 171 -7.30 -7.12 15.79
N LEU A 172 -7.34 -7.54 17.04
CA LEU A 172 -7.02 -6.73 18.21
C LEU A 172 -5.93 -7.45 19.04
N PRO A 173 -4.94 -6.72 19.57
CA PRO A 173 -3.93 -7.33 20.41
C PRO A 173 -4.58 -7.73 21.76
N PRO A 174 -4.36 -8.95 22.25
CA PRO A 174 -4.76 -9.31 23.60
C PRO A 174 -3.84 -8.62 24.62
N ASP A 175 -4.32 -8.48 25.87
CA ASP A 175 -3.56 -7.85 26.96
C ASP A 175 -2.25 -8.58 27.29
N LYS A 176 -2.16 -9.86 26.97
CA LYS A 176 -0.98 -10.70 27.26
C LYS A 176 -0.64 -11.58 26.07
N VAL A 177 0.66 -11.77 25.86
CA VAL A 177 1.17 -12.65 24.80
C VAL A 177 0.73 -14.10 25.00
N ILE A 178 0.68 -14.59 26.25
CA ILE A 178 0.23 -15.95 26.56
C ILE A 178 -1.30 -15.95 26.70
N GLY A 179 -2.00 -16.36 25.63
CA GLY A 179 -3.46 -16.57 25.65
C GLY A 179 -3.85 -17.74 26.56
N LYS A 180 -4.90 -17.55 27.36
CA LYS A 180 -5.40 -18.59 28.27
C LYS A 180 -6.60 -19.34 27.72
N ASN A 181 -7.08 -18.98 26.57
CA ASN A 181 -8.14 -19.68 25.82
C ASN A 181 -7.78 -19.60 24.33
N THR A 182 -8.51 -20.36 23.50
CA THR A 182 -8.22 -20.46 22.05
C THR A 182 -8.36 -19.13 21.34
N TYR A 183 -9.34 -18.30 21.71
CA TYR A 183 -9.55 -16.98 21.11
C TYR A 183 -8.34 -16.07 21.32
N ASP A 184 -7.92 -15.88 22.58
CA ASP A 184 -6.74 -15.05 22.91
C ASP A 184 -5.45 -15.61 22.31
N ALA A 185 -5.33 -16.96 22.25
CA ALA A 185 -4.15 -17.60 21.67
C ALA A 185 -4.05 -17.34 20.16
N ILE A 186 -5.18 -17.38 19.44
CA ILE A 186 -5.21 -17.03 18.01
C ILE A 186 -4.90 -15.54 17.81
N GLN A 187 -5.54 -14.63 18.57
CA GLN A 187 -5.24 -13.20 18.49
C GLN A 187 -3.76 -12.91 18.74
N SER A 188 -3.20 -13.50 19.78
CA SER A 188 -1.78 -13.34 20.12
C SER A 188 -0.88 -13.83 19.01
N GLY A 189 -1.11 -15.01 18.48
CA GLY A 189 -0.33 -15.58 17.39
C GLY A 189 -0.42 -14.75 16.11
N ILE A 190 -1.59 -14.26 15.78
CA ILE A 190 -1.82 -13.43 14.59
C ILE A 190 -1.18 -12.06 14.74
N ILE A 191 -1.38 -11.35 15.84
CA ILE A 191 -0.89 -9.97 16.00
C ILE A 191 0.60 -9.96 16.37
N PHE A 192 0.98 -10.59 17.49
CA PHE A 192 2.37 -10.54 17.94
C PHE A 192 3.29 -11.42 17.11
N GLY A 193 2.77 -12.55 16.57
CA GLY A 193 3.54 -13.37 15.62
C GLY A 193 3.84 -12.61 14.33
N HIS A 194 2.87 -11.84 13.81
CA HIS A 194 3.10 -11.02 12.61
C HIS A 194 4.03 -9.83 12.88
N THR A 195 3.89 -9.19 14.06
CA THR A 195 4.83 -8.15 14.50
C THR A 195 6.26 -8.69 14.55
N SER A 196 6.46 -9.86 15.18
CA SER A 196 7.78 -10.50 15.27
C SER A 196 8.35 -10.92 13.91
N LEU A 197 7.49 -11.31 12.95
CA LEU A 197 7.90 -11.56 11.58
C LEU A 197 8.48 -10.29 10.95
N ILE A 198 7.78 -9.16 11.08
CA ILE A 198 8.23 -7.86 10.54
C ILE A 198 9.54 -7.45 11.23
N GLU A 199 9.62 -7.52 12.55
CA GLU A 199 10.85 -7.21 13.32
C GLU A 199 12.03 -8.04 12.84
N GLY A 200 11.86 -9.35 12.72
CA GLY A 200 12.91 -10.25 12.25
C GLY A 200 13.35 -9.97 10.80
N LEU A 201 12.45 -9.52 9.93
CA LEU A 201 12.80 -9.08 8.57
C LEU A 201 13.56 -7.76 8.57
N ILE A 202 13.14 -6.78 9.38
CA ILE A 202 13.82 -5.49 9.54
C ILE A 202 15.24 -5.72 10.07
N GLU A 203 15.41 -6.50 11.14
CA GLU A 203 16.71 -6.80 11.73
C GLU A 203 17.69 -7.41 10.71
N ARG A 204 17.22 -8.41 9.92
CA ARG A 204 18.03 -9.03 8.87
C ARG A 204 18.41 -8.05 7.77
N THR A 205 17.48 -7.16 7.40
CA THR A 205 17.73 -6.11 6.40
C THR A 205 18.76 -5.11 6.89
N ILE A 206 18.69 -4.66 8.16
CA ILE A 206 19.68 -3.77 8.77
C ILE A 206 21.07 -4.43 8.75
N GLN A 207 21.15 -5.71 9.13
CA GLN A 207 22.41 -6.46 9.11
C GLN A 207 23.00 -6.57 7.69
N GLU A 208 22.15 -6.77 6.67
CA GLU A 208 22.60 -6.86 5.27
C GLU A 208 23.00 -5.48 4.71
N LEU A 209 22.28 -4.41 5.06
CA LEU A 209 22.62 -3.04 4.67
C LEU A 209 23.90 -2.53 5.35
N GLY A 210 24.22 -3.01 6.55
CA GLY A 210 25.34 -2.56 7.36
C GLY A 210 25.23 -1.12 7.88
N GLN A 211 24.03 -0.55 7.86
CA GLN A 211 23.70 0.81 8.32
C GLN A 211 22.24 0.89 8.77
N GLU A 212 21.94 1.87 9.62
CA GLU A 212 20.59 2.09 10.16
C GLU A 212 19.71 2.83 9.14
N PRO A 213 18.62 2.24 8.64
CA PRO A 213 17.66 2.89 7.78
C PRO A 213 16.58 3.64 8.58
N ALA A 214 15.94 4.62 7.97
CA ALA A 214 14.63 5.03 8.41
C ALA A 214 13.60 3.92 8.13
N ILE A 215 12.59 3.77 8.98
CA ILE A 215 11.56 2.74 8.82
C ILE A 215 10.20 3.41 8.70
N ILE A 216 9.49 3.13 7.62
CA ILE A 216 8.12 3.62 7.41
C ILE A 216 7.19 2.42 7.36
N VAL A 217 6.06 2.52 8.06
CA VAL A 217 5.00 1.51 8.05
C VAL A 217 3.75 2.11 7.41
N THR A 218 3.14 1.39 6.49
CA THR A 218 1.88 1.75 5.83
C THR A 218 0.93 0.56 5.75
N GLY A 219 -0.20 0.74 5.09
CA GLY A 219 -1.21 -0.30 4.92
C GLY A 219 -2.29 -0.32 6.00
N GLY A 220 -3.34 -1.09 5.73
CA GLY A 220 -4.59 -1.02 6.50
C GLY A 220 -4.47 -1.41 7.98
N ILE A 221 -3.58 -2.33 8.34
CA ILE A 221 -3.33 -2.74 9.73
C ILE A 221 -2.02 -2.13 10.29
N GLY A 222 -1.32 -1.32 9.49
CA GLY A 222 -0.03 -0.72 9.85
C GLY A 222 -0.07 0.11 11.11
N GLY A 223 -1.16 0.87 11.32
CA GLY A 223 -1.33 1.67 12.53
C GLY A 223 -1.49 0.86 13.81
N LEU A 224 -1.89 -0.42 13.71
CA LEU A 224 -1.89 -1.34 14.84
C LEU A 224 -0.50 -1.95 15.05
N ILE A 225 0.09 -2.49 13.99
CA ILE A 225 1.40 -3.16 14.03
C ILE A 225 2.49 -2.21 14.48
N SER A 226 2.53 -0.98 13.97
CA SER A 226 3.54 0.03 14.32
C SER A 226 3.67 0.31 15.83
N LYS A 227 2.56 0.17 16.56
CA LYS A 227 2.55 0.38 18.02
C LYS A 227 3.21 -0.74 18.82
N HIS A 228 3.42 -1.89 18.19
CA HIS A 228 3.98 -3.09 18.82
C HIS A 228 5.38 -3.43 18.32
N LEU A 229 5.89 -2.70 17.31
CA LEU A 229 7.26 -2.86 16.83
C LEU A 229 8.25 -2.28 17.83
N ASN A 230 9.36 -2.98 18.07
CA ASN A 230 10.48 -2.53 18.90
C ASN A 230 11.48 -1.65 18.12
N PHE A 231 10.99 -0.91 17.13
CA PHE A 231 11.75 0.02 16.30
C PHE A 231 11.11 1.40 16.34
N ASP A 232 11.92 2.43 16.16
CA ASP A 232 11.40 3.77 15.87
C ASP A 232 10.90 3.81 14.43
N VAL A 233 9.59 3.93 14.26
CA VAL A 233 8.94 3.83 12.96
C VAL A 233 8.02 5.02 12.71
N ILE A 234 7.94 5.45 11.47
CA ILE A 234 6.96 6.43 11.01
C ILE A 234 5.77 5.67 10.44
N TYR A 235 4.59 5.81 11.06
CA TYR A 235 3.36 5.31 10.46
C TYR A 235 2.75 6.35 9.52
N ASP A 236 2.46 5.94 8.29
CA ASP A 236 1.83 6.78 7.28
C ASP A 236 0.80 6.00 6.45
N GLU A 237 -0.47 6.26 6.69
CA GLU A 237 -1.57 5.62 5.97
C GLU A 237 -1.72 6.08 4.51
N ASN A 238 -1.13 7.22 4.15
CA ASN A 238 -1.24 7.83 2.83
C ASN A 238 0.02 7.69 1.98
N LEU A 239 0.99 6.89 2.42
CA LEU A 239 2.29 6.75 1.76
C LEU A 239 2.18 6.47 0.26
N THR A 240 1.32 5.51 -0.13
CA THR A 240 1.07 5.15 -1.53
C THR A 240 0.52 6.33 -2.33
N LEU A 241 -0.45 7.07 -1.75
CA LEU A 241 -1.04 8.25 -2.38
C LEU A 241 0.00 9.37 -2.58
N ASP A 242 0.84 9.60 -1.59
CA ASP A 242 1.94 10.57 -1.67
C ASP A 242 2.95 10.19 -2.74
N GLY A 243 3.34 8.93 -2.80
CA GLY A 243 4.24 8.41 -3.83
C GLY A 243 3.68 8.58 -5.24
N LEU A 244 2.41 8.22 -5.44
CA LEU A 244 1.72 8.40 -6.71
C LEU A 244 1.62 9.87 -7.11
N ALA A 245 1.30 10.76 -6.17
CA ALA A 245 1.26 12.18 -6.42
C ALA A 245 2.64 12.72 -6.83
N LYS A 246 3.72 12.22 -6.22
CA LYS A 246 5.09 12.58 -6.61
C LYS A 246 5.42 12.10 -8.02
N ILE A 247 5.06 10.88 -8.36
CA ILE A 247 5.23 10.33 -9.70
C ILE A 247 4.44 11.17 -10.72
N TYR A 248 3.20 11.55 -10.40
CA TYR A 248 2.42 12.43 -11.27
C TYR A 248 3.15 13.75 -11.55
N GLN A 249 3.70 14.42 -10.52
CA GLN A 249 4.44 15.68 -10.70
C GLN A 249 5.66 15.57 -11.62
N ILE A 250 6.33 14.42 -11.63
CA ILE A 250 7.50 14.19 -12.48
C ILE A 250 7.11 14.04 -13.96
N ASN A 251 5.86 13.64 -14.24
CA ASN A 251 5.38 13.31 -15.58
C ASN A 251 4.34 14.31 -16.14
N SER A 252 3.96 15.33 -15.40
CA SER A 252 2.97 16.35 -15.80
C SER A 252 3.59 17.63 -16.37
#